data_aff31dd7784ab573e3db26e269cad662
#
_entry.id   aff31dd7784ab573e3db26e269cad662
#
_cell.length_a   1.000
_cell.length_b   1.000
_cell.length_c   1.000
_cell.angle_alpha   90.00
_cell.angle_beta   90.00
_cell.angle_gamma   90.00
#
_symmetry.space_group_name_H-M   'P 1'
#
loop_
_entity.id
_entity.type
_entity.pdbx_description
1 polymer ?
#
loop_
_entity_poly.entity_id
_entity_poly.type
_entity_poly.pdbx_seq_one_letter_code
_entity_poly.pdbx_strand_id
1 'polypeptide(L)'
;MTYSLYEHNRVKKFFKKHKRDKVLLLRITKKYCEILDNPYNAEFIELTSVKCPKCHRARVGNYRIIFYVSEKYQRIEIIDIIPRKNDYKLL
;
A
#
# COMPACT_ATOMS: atom_id res chain seq x y z
N MET A 1 -13.26 -5.53 13.85
CA MET A 1 -12.35 -4.55 13.64
C MET A 1 -12.33 -4.04 12.28
N THR A 2 -12.53 -2.81 12.11
CA THR A 2 -12.81 -2.38 10.79
C THR A 2 -12.11 -1.09 10.47
N TYR A 3 -11.06 -1.23 9.71
CA TYR A 3 -10.47 -0.08 9.08
C TYR A 3 -11.19 0.16 7.76
N SER A 4 -11.38 1.42 7.40
CA SER A 4 -11.81 1.77 6.06
C SER A 4 -10.57 1.93 5.20
N LEU A 5 -10.74 1.84 3.88
CA LEU A 5 -9.65 1.94 2.95
C LEU A 5 -9.76 3.24 2.17
N TYR A 6 -8.64 3.95 2.05
CA TYR A 6 -8.58 5.18 1.27
C TYR A 6 -7.38 5.11 0.34
N GLU A 7 -7.60 5.38 -0.94
CA GLU A 7 -6.53 5.36 -1.93
C GLU A 7 -6.22 6.78 -2.38
N HIS A 8 -4.93 7.13 -2.32
CA HIS A 8 -4.47 8.43 -2.82
C HIS A 8 -4.51 8.45 -4.35
N ASN A 9 -4.43 9.64 -4.93
CA ASN A 9 -4.54 9.80 -6.37
C ASN A 9 -3.48 9.01 -7.14
N ARG A 10 -2.28 8.90 -6.58
CA ARG A 10 -1.21 8.12 -7.22
C ARG A 10 -1.62 6.67 -7.42
N VAL A 11 -2.33 6.12 -6.44
CA VAL A 11 -2.80 4.74 -6.50
C VAL A 11 -3.88 4.58 -7.55
N LYS A 12 -4.78 5.55 -7.62
CA LYS A 12 -5.83 5.52 -8.63
C LYS A 12 -5.25 5.58 -10.04
N LYS A 13 -4.20 6.37 -10.22
CA LYS A 13 -3.49 6.43 -11.50
C LYS A 13 -2.81 5.10 -11.81
N PHE A 14 -2.26 4.46 -10.80
CA PHE A 14 -1.63 3.16 -10.98
C PHE A 14 -2.64 2.14 -11.50
N PHE A 15 -3.81 2.06 -10.87
CA PHE A 15 -4.84 1.12 -11.31
C PHE A 15 -5.30 1.41 -12.73
N LYS A 16 -5.45 2.68 -13.06
CA LYS A 16 -5.85 3.07 -14.41
C LYS A 16 -4.81 2.66 -15.44
N LYS A 17 -3.54 2.86 -15.12
CA LYS A 17 -2.45 2.50 -16.00
C LYS A 17 -2.35 1.00 -16.21
N HIS A 18 -2.64 0.22 -15.16
CA HIS A 18 -2.49 -1.24 -15.20
C HIS A 18 -3.82 -1.98 -15.31
N LYS A 19 -4.86 -1.33 -15.79
CA LYS A 19 -6.20 -1.92 -15.79
C LYS A 19 -6.32 -3.21 -16.57
N ARG A 20 -5.41 -3.47 -17.49
CA ARG A 20 -5.43 -4.70 -18.29
C ARG A 20 -4.68 -5.85 -17.63
N ASP A 21 -3.88 -5.57 -16.64
CA ASP A 21 -3.13 -6.60 -15.93
C ASP A 21 -3.96 -7.14 -14.77
N LYS A 22 -4.90 -8.01 -15.12
CA LYS A 22 -5.87 -8.51 -14.14
C LYS A 22 -5.22 -9.33 -13.03
N VAL A 23 -4.17 -10.05 -13.35
CA VAL A 23 -3.46 -10.85 -12.35
C VAL A 23 -2.83 -9.95 -11.30
N LEU A 24 -2.18 -8.88 -11.75
CA LEU A 24 -1.56 -7.91 -10.83
C LEU A 24 -2.61 -7.26 -9.95
N LEU A 25 -3.70 -6.79 -10.56
CA LEU A 25 -4.76 -6.13 -9.79
C LEU A 25 -5.41 -7.05 -8.76
N LEU A 26 -5.55 -8.32 -9.12
CA LEU A 26 -6.11 -9.30 -8.20
C LEU A 26 -5.18 -9.53 -7.01
N ARG A 27 -3.89 -9.60 -7.27
CA ARG A 27 -2.89 -9.77 -6.21
C ARG A 27 -2.89 -8.56 -5.26
N ILE A 28 -3.01 -7.37 -5.83
CA ILE A 28 -3.05 -6.15 -5.03
C ILE A 28 -4.30 -6.13 -4.16
N THR A 29 -5.44 -6.48 -4.73
CA THR A 29 -6.69 -6.54 -3.98
C THR A 29 -6.60 -7.54 -2.83
N LYS A 30 -6.01 -8.69 -3.09
CA LYS A 30 -5.81 -9.69 -2.05
C LYS A 30 -4.92 -9.16 -0.93
N LYS A 31 -3.86 -8.44 -1.30
CA LYS A 31 -2.97 -7.86 -0.30
C LYS A 31 -3.68 -6.78 0.50
N TYR A 32 -4.55 -6.01 -0.11
CA TYR A 32 -5.38 -5.04 0.60
C TYR A 32 -6.19 -5.72 1.70
N CYS A 33 -6.78 -6.89 1.40
CA CYS A 33 -7.55 -7.62 2.39
C CYS A 33 -6.67 -8.04 3.57
N GLU A 34 -5.44 -8.47 3.30
CA GLU A 34 -4.50 -8.85 4.34
C GLU A 34 -4.13 -7.65 5.21
N ILE A 35 -3.91 -6.50 4.57
CA ILE A 35 -3.57 -5.27 5.29
C ILE A 35 -4.73 -4.83 6.18
N LEU A 36 -5.94 -4.88 5.64
CA LEU A 36 -7.13 -4.49 6.41
C LEU A 36 -7.36 -5.42 7.60
N ASP A 37 -7.04 -6.69 7.42
CA ASP A 37 -7.21 -7.67 8.48
C ASP A 37 -6.21 -7.46 9.61
N ASN A 38 -4.95 -7.20 9.27
CA ASN A 38 -3.92 -6.95 10.27
C ASN A 38 -2.81 -6.06 9.71
N PRO A 39 -2.98 -4.74 9.78
CA PRO A 39 -2.00 -3.81 9.21
C PRO A 39 -0.66 -3.79 9.95
N TYR A 40 -0.62 -4.37 11.14
CA TYR A 40 0.61 -4.42 11.95
C TYR A 40 1.30 -5.77 11.86
N ASN A 41 0.94 -6.60 10.88
CA ASN A 41 1.60 -7.87 10.67
C ASN A 41 3.10 -7.64 10.46
N ALA A 42 3.92 -8.50 11.05
CA ALA A 42 5.38 -8.38 10.99
C ALA A 42 5.93 -8.41 9.57
N GLU A 43 5.17 -8.97 8.63
CA GLU A 43 5.52 -8.97 7.21
C GLU A 43 5.57 -7.55 6.62
N PHE A 44 4.80 -6.63 7.18
CA PHE A 44 4.68 -5.28 6.66
C PHE A 44 5.70 -4.40 7.38
N ILE A 45 6.78 -4.09 6.67
CA ILE A 45 7.92 -3.40 7.26
C ILE A 45 7.67 -1.91 7.35
N GLU A 46 7.92 -1.35 8.53
CA GLU A 46 7.79 0.09 8.72
C GLU A 46 8.91 0.83 8.01
N LEU A 47 8.55 1.91 7.32
CA LEU A 47 9.52 2.73 6.61
C LEU A 47 9.98 3.87 7.50
N THR A 48 11.26 4.23 7.35
CA THR A 48 11.83 5.34 8.10
C THR A 48 12.10 6.53 7.19
N SER A 49 11.22 6.74 6.22
CA SER A 49 11.35 7.84 5.28
C SER A 49 10.98 9.16 5.93
N VAL A 50 11.72 10.22 5.57
CA VAL A 50 11.41 11.56 6.04
C VAL A 50 10.04 12.00 5.55
N LYS A 51 9.67 11.60 4.34
CA LYS A 51 8.40 12.00 3.74
C LYS A 51 7.20 11.24 4.29
N CYS A 52 7.44 10.06 4.83
CA CYS A 52 6.37 9.26 5.40
C CYS A 52 6.92 8.44 6.56
N PRO A 53 7.17 9.07 7.70
CA PRO A 53 7.89 8.44 8.81
C PRO A 53 7.17 7.26 9.45
N LYS A 54 5.87 7.14 9.28
CA LYS A 54 5.11 6.04 9.87
C LYS A 54 4.44 5.16 8.82
N CYS A 55 4.89 5.23 7.59
CA CYS A 55 4.35 4.38 6.56
C CYS A 55 4.92 2.98 6.66
N HIS A 56 4.16 2.04 6.14
CA HIS A 56 4.56 0.63 6.04
C HIS A 56 4.57 0.23 4.58
N ARG A 57 5.24 -0.87 4.30
CA ARG A 57 5.25 -1.42 2.95
C ARG A 57 4.80 -2.86 2.97
N ALA A 58 4.05 -3.24 1.94
CA ALA A 58 3.65 -4.62 1.70
C ALA A 58 4.10 -5.01 0.31
N ARG A 59 4.75 -6.16 0.20
CA ARG A 59 5.28 -6.63 -1.07
C ARG A 59 4.22 -7.38 -1.87
N VAL A 60 4.10 -7.05 -3.15
CA VAL A 60 3.19 -7.74 -4.08
C VAL A 60 3.94 -7.95 -5.38
N GLY A 61 4.44 -9.17 -5.61
CA GLY A 61 5.20 -9.45 -6.83
C GLY A 61 6.37 -8.50 -6.99
N ASN A 62 6.40 -7.78 -8.09
CA ASN A 62 7.47 -6.82 -8.37
C ASN A 62 7.15 -5.41 -7.88
N TYR A 63 6.15 -5.27 -7.04
CA TYR A 63 5.69 -3.97 -6.56
C TYR A 63 5.64 -3.94 -5.04
N ARG A 64 5.58 -2.72 -4.51
CA ARG A 64 5.39 -2.48 -3.08
C ARG A 64 4.23 -1.54 -2.89
N ILE A 65 3.36 -1.90 -1.95
CA ILE A 65 2.26 -1.04 -1.55
C ILE A 65 2.73 -0.25 -0.34
N ILE A 66 2.70 1.07 -0.44
CA ILE A 66 3.07 1.94 0.66
C ILE A 66 1.79 2.42 1.32
N PHE A 67 1.64 2.16 2.60
CA PHE A 67 0.41 2.50 3.29
C PHE A 67 0.67 3.09 4.68
N TYR A 68 -0.30 3.83 5.16
CA TYR A 68 -0.26 4.48 6.46
C TYR A 68 -1.51 4.08 7.24
N VAL A 69 -1.33 3.77 8.53
CA VAL A 69 -2.46 3.39 9.39
C VAL A 69 -2.82 4.56 10.26
N SER A 70 -4.05 5.06 10.09
CA SER A 70 -4.56 6.14 10.93
C SER A 70 -5.49 5.54 11.98
N GLU A 71 -4.97 5.40 13.20
CA GLU A 71 -5.78 4.87 14.30
C GLU A 71 -6.86 5.86 14.69
N LYS A 72 -6.58 7.13 14.57
CA LYS A 72 -7.54 8.17 14.92
C LYS A 72 -8.82 8.04 14.09
N TYR A 73 -8.68 7.77 12.82
CA TYR A 73 -9.83 7.66 11.92
C TYR A 73 -10.17 6.23 11.56
N GLN A 74 -9.46 5.27 12.13
CA GLN A 74 -9.63 3.84 11.81
C GLN A 74 -9.61 3.64 10.30
N ARG A 75 -8.56 4.14 9.67
CA ARG A 75 -8.45 4.18 8.22
C ARG A 75 -7.05 3.78 7.79
N ILE A 76 -6.98 2.96 6.74
CA ILE A 76 -5.72 2.63 6.10
C ILE A 76 -5.65 3.41 4.81
N GLU A 77 -4.61 4.24 4.69
CA GLU A 77 -4.41 5.07 3.51
C GLU A 77 -3.34 4.43 2.65
N ILE A 78 -3.71 4.09 1.44
CA ILE A 78 -2.75 3.56 0.47
C ILE A 78 -2.13 4.76 -0.21
N ILE A 79 -0.87 5.00 0.08
CA ILE A 79 -0.16 6.20 -0.36
C ILE A 79 0.33 6.05 -1.79
N ASP A 80 0.90 4.89 -2.11
CA ASP A 80 1.46 4.68 -3.43
C ASP A 80 1.67 3.19 -3.66
N ILE A 81 1.79 2.81 -4.93
CA ILE A 81 2.20 1.47 -5.33
C ILE A 81 3.35 1.67 -6.29
N ILE A 82 4.54 1.23 -5.90
CA ILE A 82 5.75 1.50 -6.64
C ILE A 82 6.48 0.22 -7.02
N PRO A 83 7.24 0.22 -8.11
CA PRO A 83 8.08 -0.92 -8.46
C PRO A 83 9.16 -1.12 -7.41
N ARG A 84 9.54 -2.37 -7.16
CA ARG A 84 10.59 -2.68 -6.20
C ARG A 84 11.90 -1.97 -6.49
N LYS A 85 12.19 -1.74 -7.77
CA LYS A 85 13.42 -1.07 -8.18
C LYS A 85 13.53 0.36 -7.69
N ASN A 86 12.39 1.06 -7.66
CA ASN A 86 12.39 2.48 -7.30
C ASN A 86 12.47 2.69 -5.80
N ASP A 87 12.06 1.68 -5.08
CA ASP A 87 12.19 1.64 -3.65
C ASP A 87 11.76 2.96 -3.01
N TYR A 88 12.59 3.50 -2.12
CA TYR A 88 12.22 4.66 -1.33
C TYR A 88 12.61 5.99 -1.94
N LYS A 89 13.18 5.97 -3.11
CA LYS A 89 13.61 7.20 -3.74
C LYS A 89 12.46 8.14 -4.07
N LEU A 90 11.27 7.58 -4.23
CA LEU A 90 10.09 8.37 -4.53
C LEU A 90 9.41 8.91 -3.28
N LEU A 91 9.85 8.48 -2.13
CA LEU A 91 9.37 8.97 -0.87
C LEU A 91 10.34 10.00 -0.28
#